data_4364b060cc62d0611bacf74be4ec2d09
#
_entry.id   4364b060cc62d0611bacf74be4ec2d09
#
_cell.length_a   1.000
_cell.length_b   1.000
_cell.length_c   1.000
_cell.angle_alpha   90.00
_cell.angle_beta   90.00
_cell.angle_gamma   90.00
#
_symmetry.space_group_name_H-M   'P 1'
#
loop_
_entity.id
_entity.type
_entity.pdbx_description
1 polymer ?
#
loop_
_entity_poly.entity_id
_entity_poly.type
_entity_poly.pdbx_seq_one_letter_code
_entity_poly.pdbx_strand_id
1 'polypeptide(L)'
;MHREVLTKKQAELLPLLKLFSNDFGLVGGTAMALYIGHRRSIDFDLFTNKEFKIEMIVVNNPGELTTILKGVRFTFFHHRHKIDFPKRFEKIVKLPDLLTLAAMKAFTLGMRAKWKDYVDLYFILKNHYTLQQIIKRAQKIFGNEFNEKLFRSQLAYFKDIDYQEKIIYLKGYEVNDKTIKEELINFSLS
;
A
#
# COMPACT_ATOMS: atom_id res chain seq x y z
N MET A 1 -9.81 12.94 -1.39
CA MET A 1 -8.45 12.33 -1.45
C MET A 1 -7.41 13.43 -1.37
N HIS A 2 -6.28 13.14 -0.79
CA HIS A 2 -5.23 14.06 -0.37
C HIS A 2 -4.15 14.22 -1.45
N ARG A 3 -4.38 15.10 -2.44
CA ARG A 3 -3.41 15.35 -3.52
C ARG A 3 -2.06 15.88 -3.02
N GLU A 4 -2.05 16.57 -1.90
CA GLU A 4 -0.86 17.16 -1.25
C GLU A 4 0.18 16.15 -0.78
N VAL A 5 -0.19 14.86 -0.70
CA VAL A 5 0.77 13.78 -0.40
C VAL A 5 1.77 13.53 -1.53
N LEU A 6 1.39 13.90 -2.77
CA LEU A 6 2.25 13.71 -3.93
C LEU A 6 3.38 14.74 -3.94
N THR A 7 4.56 14.30 -4.32
CA THR A 7 5.67 15.20 -4.63
C THR A 7 5.40 15.94 -5.95
N LYS A 8 6.10 17.06 -6.18
CA LYS A 8 6.02 17.79 -7.46
C LYS A 8 6.30 16.87 -8.66
N LYS A 9 7.33 16.01 -8.56
CA LYS A 9 7.68 15.05 -9.61
C LYS A 9 6.56 14.05 -9.89
N GLN A 10 5.90 13.52 -8.86
CA GLN A 10 4.76 12.63 -9.04
C GLN A 10 3.57 13.36 -9.67
N ALA A 11 3.29 14.59 -9.27
CA ALA A 11 2.21 15.39 -9.84
C ALA A 11 2.42 15.65 -11.35
N GLU A 12 3.67 15.91 -11.76
CA GLU A 12 4.04 16.06 -13.18
C GLU A 12 3.85 14.76 -14.00
N LEU A 13 3.91 13.59 -13.32
CA LEU A 13 3.78 12.28 -13.96
C LEU A 13 2.34 11.73 -13.97
N LEU A 14 1.37 12.44 -13.38
CA LEU A 14 -0.03 12.03 -13.40
C LEU A 14 -0.63 11.86 -14.81
N PRO A 15 -0.30 12.67 -15.81
CA PRO A 15 -0.76 12.43 -17.19
C PRO A 15 -0.28 11.08 -17.75
N LEU A 16 0.97 10.68 -17.42
CA LEU A 16 1.50 9.37 -17.81
C LEU A 16 0.74 8.25 -17.08
N LEU A 17 0.49 8.40 -15.78
CA LEU A 17 -0.26 7.42 -14.98
C LEU A 17 -1.65 7.17 -15.58
N LYS A 18 -2.28 8.20 -16.14
CA LYS A 18 -3.59 8.12 -16.80
C LYS A 18 -3.59 7.17 -18.01
N LEU A 19 -2.48 7.07 -18.74
CA LEU A 19 -2.39 6.18 -19.92
C LEU A 19 -2.56 4.70 -19.53
N PHE A 20 -2.15 4.33 -18.32
CA PHE A 20 -2.25 2.95 -17.82
C PHE A 20 -3.57 2.66 -17.10
N SER A 21 -4.45 3.66 -16.92
CA SER A 21 -5.63 3.57 -16.05
C SER A 21 -6.70 2.58 -16.51
N ASN A 22 -6.69 2.15 -17.77
CA ASN A 22 -7.62 1.15 -18.29
C ASN A 22 -7.28 -0.25 -17.77
N ASP A 23 -6.00 -0.60 -17.75
CA ASP A 23 -5.53 -1.94 -17.41
C ASP A 23 -5.05 -2.05 -15.96
N PHE A 24 -4.46 -0.99 -15.43
CA PHE A 24 -3.87 -0.97 -14.10
C PHE A 24 -4.65 -0.07 -13.12
N GLY A 25 -4.60 -0.43 -11.83
CA GLY A 25 -5.05 0.39 -10.72
C GLY A 25 -3.90 0.72 -9.78
N LEU A 26 -3.91 1.92 -9.19
CA LEU A 26 -2.93 2.35 -8.22
C LEU A 26 -3.18 1.69 -6.86
N VAL A 27 -2.15 1.11 -6.27
CA VAL A 27 -2.16 0.44 -4.97
C VAL A 27 -0.98 0.93 -4.11
N GLY A 28 -0.64 0.21 -3.07
CA GLY A 28 0.54 0.45 -2.24
C GLY A 28 0.46 1.71 -1.38
N GLY A 29 1.64 2.19 -0.99
CA GLY A 29 1.76 3.32 -0.06
C GLY A 29 1.19 4.63 -0.59
N THR A 30 1.32 4.88 -1.89
CA THR A 30 0.79 6.11 -2.51
C THR A 30 -0.74 6.11 -2.55
N ALA A 31 -1.38 4.98 -2.87
CA ALA A 31 -2.83 4.87 -2.81
C ALA A 31 -3.36 5.10 -1.37
N MET A 32 -2.71 4.52 -0.36
CA MET A 32 -3.05 4.75 1.05
C MET A 32 -2.87 6.22 1.46
N ALA A 33 -1.74 6.82 1.11
CA ALA A 33 -1.48 8.22 1.40
C ALA A 33 -2.55 9.14 0.77
N LEU A 34 -3.00 8.86 -0.46
CA LEU A 34 -4.09 9.59 -1.10
C LEU A 34 -5.42 9.47 -0.33
N TYR A 35 -5.70 8.35 0.34
CA TYR A 35 -6.90 8.20 1.15
C TYR A 35 -6.80 8.90 2.51
N ILE A 36 -5.67 8.77 3.20
CA ILE A 36 -5.52 9.12 4.62
C ILE A 36 -4.88 10.51 4.79
N GLY A 37 -3.95 10.90 3.92
CA GLY A 37 -3.22 12.17 4.03
C GLY A 37 -2.10 12.18 5.06
N HIS A 38 -1.72 11.03 5.63
CA HIS A 38 -0.84 10.96 6.81
C HIS A 38 0.64 11.13 6.52
N ARG A 39 1.10 10.71 5.34
CA ARG A 39 2.53 10.78 4.95
C ARG A 39 2.72 10.91 3.45
N ARG A 40 3.93 11.24 3.03
CA ARG A 40 4.35 11.14 1.63
C ARG A 40 4.67 9.71 1.26
N SER A 41 4.43 9.36 0.00
CA SER A 41 4.89 8.13 -0.64
C SER A 41 5.38 8.47 -2.04
N ILE A 42 6.58 8.04 -2.39
CA ILE A 42 7.30 8.55 -3.57
C ILE A 42 7.22 7.65 -4.81
N ASP A 43 6.64 6.45 -4.66
CA ASP A 43 6.55 5.44 -5.71
C ASP A 43 5.12 5.31 -6.24
N PHE A 44 4.96 4.79 -7.44
CA PHE A 44 3.67 4.36 -7.98
C PHE A 44 3.66 2.84 -8.16
N ASP A 45 2.84 2.15 -7.38
CA ASP A 45 2.62 0.72 -7.49
C ASP A 45 1.31 0.47 -8.25
N LEU A 46 1.39 -0.19 -9.39
CA LEU A 46 0.29 -0.38 -10.34
C LEU A 46 -0.04 -1.86 -10.47
N PHE A 47 -1.25 -2.25 -10.10
CA PHE A 47 -1.74 -3.62 -10.16
C PHE A 47 -2.70 -3.84 -11.31
N THR A 48 -2.61 -5.04 -11.89
CA THR A 48 -3.61 -5.58 -12.81
C THR A 48 -3.97 -7.01 -12.43
N ASN A 49 -5.22 -7.41 -12.73
CA ASN A 49 -5.67 -8.80 -12.63
C ASN A 49 -5.44 -9.59 -13.94
N LYS A 50 -4.90 -8.94 -14.98
CA LYS A 50 -4.62 -9.54 -16.27
C LYS A 50 -3.14 -9.84 -16.40
N GLU A 51 -2.80 -10.99 -16.92
CA GLU A 51 -1.43 -11.23 -17.36
C GLU A 51 -1.05 -10.21 -18.43
N PHE A 52 0.15 -9.67 -18.36
CA PHE A 52 0.71 -8.81 -19.37
C PHE A 52 2.10 -9.27 -19.76
N LYS A 53 2.40 -9.15 -21.05
CA LYS A 53 3.74 -9.44 -21.60
C LYS A 53 4.53 -8.14 -21.65
N ILE A 54 5.77 -8.22 -21.26
CA ILE A 54 6.75 -7.14 -21.41
C ILE A 54 7.52 -7.46 -22.68
N GLU A 55 7.19 -6.80 -23.77
CA GLU A 55 7.90 -6.96 -25.05
C GLU A 55 9.25 -6.23 -25.09
N MET A 56 9.54 -5.38 -24.13
CA MET A 56 10.80 -4.62 -24.02
C MET A 56 11.35 -4.63 -22.60
N ILE A 57 12.36 -5.41 -22.39
CA ILE A 57 13.64 -5.26 -21.68
C ILE A 57 13.66 -4.94 -20.17
N VAL A 58 14.38 -5.85 -19.46
CA VAL A 58 15.25 -5.58 -18.31
C VAL A 58 14.59 -5.56 -16.92
N VAL A 59 13.75 -6.52 -16.59
CA VAL A 59 13.78 -7.16 -15.25
C VAL A 59 13.15 -8.55 -15.32
N ASN A 60 13.85 -9.55 -14.80
CA ASN A 60 13.60 -10.97 -15.01
C ASN A 60 12.53 -11.61 -14.10
N ASN A 61 11.49 -10.88 -13.70
CA ASN A 61 10.39 -11.53 -12.98
C ASN A 61 9.14 -11.55 -13.87
N PRO A 62 8.65 -12.72 -14.26
CA PRO A 62 7.38 -12.83 -14.96
C PRO A 62 6.26 -12.11 -14.18
N GLY A 63 5.57 -11.17 -14.84
CA GLY A 63 4.45 -10.44 -14.22
C GLY A 63 4.83 -9.20 -13.38
N GLU A 64 6.11 -8.79 -13.35
CA GLU A 64 6.55 -7.55 -12.70
C GLU A 64 7.47 -6.73 -13.61
N LEU A 65 7.21 -5.43 -13.71
CA LEU A 65 8.09 -4.46 -14.35
C LEU A 65 8.32 -3.29 -13.40
N THR A 66 9.59 -3.00 -13.10
CA THR A 66 9.97 -1.77 -12.38
C THR A 66 10.76 -0.85 -13.30
N THR A 67 10.39 0.42 -13.35
CA THR A 67 11.12 1.48 -14.06
C THR A 67 11.20 2.75 -13.22
N ILE A 68 12.17 3.60 -13.51
CA ILE A 68 12.34 4.90 -12.84
C ILE A 68 12.24 6.00 -13.88
N LEU A 69 11.30 6.92 -13.68
CA LEU A 69 11.12 8.09 -14.53
C LEU A 69 11.17 9.36 -13.68
N LYS A 70 12.06 10.30 -14.03
CA LYS A 70 12.29 11.54 -13.26
C LYS A 70 12.57 11.31 -11.77
N GLY A 71 13.14 10.13 -11.42
CA GLY A 71 13.40 9.75 -10.02
C GLY A 71 12.17 9.26 -9.25
N VAL A 72 11.05 9.00 -9.93
CA VAL A 72 9.88 8.31 -9.39
C VAL A 72 9.89 6.87 -9.88
N ARG A 73 9.78 5.92 -8.98
CA ARG A 73 9.68 4.49 -9.30
C ARG A 73 8.25 4.16 -9.69
N PHE A 74 8.10 3.45 -10.80
CA PHE A 74 6.86 2.82 -11.24
C PHE A 74 7.05 1.32 -11.17
N THR A 75 6.21 0.63 -10.44
CA THR A 75 6.18 -0.83 -10.39
C THR A 75 4.83 -1.32 -10.90
N PHE A 76 4.86 -2.16 -11.92
CA PHE A 76 3.68 -2.78 -12.53
C PHE A 76 3.66 -4.25 -12.13
N PHE A 77 2.55 -4.72 -11.57
CA PHE A 77 2.40 -6.10 -11.12
C PHE A 77 1.16 -6.76 -11.72
N HIS A 78 1.34 -8.00 -12.15
CA HIS A 78 0.22 -8.94 -12.22
C HIS A 78 0.00 -9.56 -10.84
N HIS A 79 -1.22 -9.44 -10.33
CA HIS A 79 -1.58 -10.02 -9.04
C HIS A 79 -2.57 -11.17 -9.23
N ARG A 80 -2.23 -12.37 -8.74
CA ARG A 80 -3.03 -13.58 -8.91
C ARG A 80 -4.40 -13.54 -8.22
N HIS A 81 -4.52 -12.77 -7.13
CA HIS A 81 -5.80 -12.58 -6.46
C HIS A 81 -6.54 -11.41 -7.10
N LYS A 82 -7.85 -11.60 -7.27
CA LYS A 82 -8.70 -10.58 -7.87
C LYS A 82 -8.86 -9.38 -6.92
N ILE A 83 -8.38 -8.23 -7.37
CA ILE A 83 -8.53 -6.94 -6.69
C ILE A 83 -9.50 -6.07 -7.49
N ASP A 84 -10.54 -5.59 -6.84
CA ASP A 84 -11.50 -4.66 -7.45
C ASP A 84 -11.05 -3.22 -7.22
N PHE A 85 -11.30 -2.37 -8.23
CA PHE A 85 -10.92 -0.95 -8.22
C PHE A 85 -12.17 -0.06 -8.33
N PRO A 86 -13.02 0.02 -7.30
CA PRO A 86 -14.29 0.74 -7.34
C PRO A 86 -14.14 2.27 -7.21
N LYS A 87 -12.97 2.75 -6.86
CA LYS A 87 -12.70 4.17 -6.64
C LYS A 87 -11.77 4.73 -7.72
N ARG A 88 -11.73 6.07 -7.82
CA ARG A 88 -10.81 6.78 -8.71
C ARG A 88 -10.19 7.96 -7.98
N PHE A 89 -8.89 8.15 -8.19
CA PHE A 89 -8.22 9.40 -7.87
C PHE A 89 -8.42 10.35 -9.04
N GLU A 90 -9.27 11.37 -8.83
CA GLU A 90 -9.71 12.27 -9.88
C GLU A 90 -10.24 11.45 -11.10
N LYS A 91 -9.93 11.89 -12.34
CA LYS A 91 -10.19 11.12 -13.57
C LYS A 91 -8.91 10.45 -14.10
N ILE A 92 -7.92 10.21 -13.22
CA ILE A 92 -6.56 9.83 -13.60
C ILE A 92 -6.38 8.31 -13.48
N VAL A 93 -6.59 7.73 -12.29
CA VAL A 93 -6.30 6.32 -12.03
C VAL A 93 -7.34 5.71 -11.10
N LYS A 94 -7.67 4.44 -11.33
CA LYS A 94 -8.55 3.66 -10.45
C LYS A 94 -7.79 3.14 -9.24
N LEU A 95 -8.52 2.98 -8.10
CA LEU A 95 -7.97 2.48 -6.84
C LEU A 95 -8.92 1.45 -6.22
N PRO A 96 -8.37 0.49 -5.44
CA PRO A 96 -9.17 -0.28 -4.49
C PRO A 96 -9.79 0.65 -3.43
N ASP A 97 -10.79 0.19 -2.70
CA ASP A 97 -11.21 0.88 -1.47
C ASP A 97 -10.15 0.78 -0.38
N LEU A 98 -10.22 1.64 0.62
CA LEU A 98 -9.22 1.72 1.69
C LEU A 98 -9.16 0.42 2.52
N LEU A 99 -10.28 -0.27 2.71
CA LEU A 99 -10.31 -1.56 3.43
C LEU A 99 -9.57 -2.65 2.64
N THR A 100 -9.72 -2.68 1.32
CA THR A 100 -8.97 -3.58 0.44
C THR A 100 -7.46 -3.28 0.49
N LEU A 101 -7.07 -2.01 0.45
CA LEU A 101 -5.65 -1.61 0.62
C LEU A 101 -5.10 -2.03 1.99
N ALA A 102 -5.90 -1.89 3.06
CA ALA A 102 -5.53 -2.35 4.40
C ALA A 102 -5.33 -3.88 4.45
N ALA A 103 -6.22 -4.64 3.82
CA ALA A 103 -6.10 -6.10 3.72
C ALA A 103 -4.86 -6.52 2.92
N MET A 104 -4.55 -5.84 1.82
CA MET A 104 -3.32 -6.06 1.04
C MET A 104 -2.08 -5.76 1.89
N LYS A 105 -2.11 -4.70 2.71
CA LYS A 105 -1.02 -4.35 3.62
C LYS A 105 -0.85 -5.40 4.73
N ALA A 106 -1.95 -5.88 5.31
CA ALA A 106 -1.94 -6.96 6.30
C ALA A 106 -1.31 -8.24 5.73
N PHE A 107 -1.65 -8.60 4.50
CA PHE A 107 -1.07 -9.74 3.80
C PHE A 107 0.43 -9.56 3.54
N THR A 108 0.84 -8.36 3.09
CA THR A 108 2.25 -8.03 2.84
C THR A 108 3.08 -8.04 4.12
N LEU A 109 2.52 -7.61 5.27
CA LEU A 109 3.23 -7.60 6.54
C LEU A 109 3.67 -9.01 6.98
N GLY A 110 2.92 -10.05 6.63
CA GLY A 110 3.31 -11.44 6.85
C GLY A 110 4.50 -11.91 6.01
N MET A 111 4.88 -11.16 4.97
CA MET A 111 5.97 -11.50 4.04
C MET A 111 7.22 -10.64 4.24
N ARG A 112 7.06 -9.41 4.75
CA ARG A 112 8.16 -8.45 4.95
C ARG A 112 7.81 -7.49 6.08
N ALA A 113 8.84 -6.98 6.78
CA ALA A 113 8.68 -6.06 7.91
C ALA A 113 9.28 -4.69 7.58
N LYS A 114 8.57 -3.85 6.82
CA LYS A 114 8.99 -2.45 6.58
C LYS A 114 8.24 -1.50 7.50
N TRP A 115 8.95 -0.59 8.19
CA TRP A 115 8.35 0.34 9.15
C TRP A 115 7.18 1.15 8.58
N LYS A 116 7.26 1.59 7.34
CA LYS A 116 6.16 2.29 6.67
C LYS A 116 4.85 1.50 6.60
N ASP A 117 4.94 0.16 6.58
CA ASP A 117 3.76 -0.71 6.52
C ASP A 117 3.03 -0.73 7.88
N TYR A 118 3.78 -0.66 9.00
CA TYR A 118 3.24 -0.51 10.36
C TYR A 118 2.61 0.87 10.57
N VAL A 119 3.26 1.93 10.09
CA VAL A 119 2.71 3.30 10.15
C VAL A 119 1.39 3.40 9.40
N ASP A 120 1.30 2.85 8.19
CA ASP A 120 0.06 2.83 7.42
C ASP A 120 -1.06 2.09 8.17
N LEU A 121 -0.78 0.90 8.72
CA LEU A 121 -1.75 0.11 9.48
C LEU A 121 -2.17 0.80 10.78
N TYR A 122 -1.24 1.48 11.46
CA TYR A 122 -1.56 2.25 12.65
C TYR A 122 -2.63 3.31 12.37
N PHE A 123 -2.46 4.15 11.35
CA PHE A 123 -3.44 5.19 11.02
C PHE A 123 -4.78 4.60 10.57
N ILE A 124 -4.75 3.48 9.87
CA ILE A 124 -5.97 2.77 9.45
C ILE A 124 -6.72 2.21 10.66
N LEU A 125 -6.05 1.50 11.56
CA LEU A 125 -6.64 0.90 12.76
C LEU A 125 -7.14 1.96 13.73
N LYS A 126 -6.44 3.08 13.85
CA LYS A 126 -6.81 4.16 14.75
C LYS A 126 -8.05 4.93 14.29
N ASN A 127 -8.21 5.15 12.98
CA ASN A 127 -9.17 6.15 12.49
C ASN A 127 -10.23 5.60 11.52
N HIS A 128 -10.06 4.39 10.97
CA HIS A 128 -10.89 3.95 9.84
C HIS A 128 -11.55 2.59 10.03
N TYR A 129 -10.79 1.57 10.42
CA TYR A 129 -11.29 0.19 10.47
C TYR A 129 -10.76 -0.56 11.69
N THR A 130 -11.56 -1.49 12.20
CA THR A 130 -11.12 -2.42 13.24
C THR A 130 -10.22 -3.50 12.65
N LEU A 131 -9.40 -4.13 13.50
CA LEU A 131 -8.56 -5.26 13.11
C LEU A 131 -9.39 -6.39 12.48
N GLN A 132 -10.56 -6.70 13.07
CA GLN A 132 -11.47 -7.74 12.57
C GLN A 132 -12.01 -7.44 11.17
N GLN A 133 -12.30 -6.18 10.85
CA GLN A 133 -12.71 -5.80 9.49
C GLN A 133 -11.60 -6.03 8.46
N ILE A 134 -10.36 -5.70 8.82
CA ILE A 134 -9.20 -5.92 7.97
C ILE A 134 -8.97 -7.42 7.76
N ILE A 135 -8.99 -8.22 8.84
CA ILE A 135 -8.83 -9.68 8.80
C ILE A 135 -9.90 -10.32 7.88
N LYS A 136 -11.17 -10.00 8.09
CA LYS A 136 -12.28 -10.53 7.25
C LYS A 136 -12.08 -10.18 5.78
N ARG A 137 -11.64 -8.95 5.46
CA ARG A 137 -11.37 -8.54 4.08
C ARG A 137 -10.17 -9.30 3.51
N ALA A 138 -9.10 -9.48 4.29
CA ALA A 138 -7.91 -10.23 3.87
C ALA A 138 -8.24 -11.71 3.62
N GLN A 139 -9.00 -12.36 4.51
CA GLN A 139 -9.48 -13.72 4.32
C GLN A 139 -10.35 -13.86 3.06
N LYS A 140 -11.21 -12.87 2.79
CA LYS A 140 -12.06 -12.87 1.57
C LYS A 140 -11.23 -12.77 0.29
N ILE A 141 -10.13 -12.01 0.29
CA ILE A 141 -9.30 -11.78 -0.90
C ILE A 141 -8.29 -12.92 -1.07
N PHE A 142 -7.60 -13.32 -0.01
CA PHE A 142 -6.43 -14.20 -0.05
C PHE A 142 -6.74 -15.64 0.39
N GLY A 143 -7.93 -15.89 0.93
CA GLY A 143 -8.33 -17.22 1.38
C GLY A 143 -7.36 -17.82 2.38
N ASN A 144 -6.97 -19.07 2.16
CA ASN A 144 -6.06 -19.83 3.02
C ASN A 144 -4.60 -19.31 3.02
N GLU A 145 -4.25 -18.41 2.12
CA GLU A 145 -2.91 -17.81 2.09
C GLU A 145 -2.76 -16.71 3.14
N PHE A 146 -3.86 -16.15 3.65
CA PHE A 146 -3.82 -15.19 4.75
C PHE A 146 -3.85 -15.90 6.10
N ASN A 147 -2.84 -15.71 6.91
CA ASN A 147 -2.75 -16.25 8.26
C ASN A 147 -2.97 -15.14 9.29
N GLU A 148 -4.14 -15.17 9.95
CA GLU A 148 -4.52 -14.19 10.98
C GLU A 148 -3.54 -14.20 12.17
N LYS A 149 -3.14 -15.39 12.66
CA LYS A 149 -2.20 -15.47 13.80
C LYS A 149 -0.85 -14.83 13.47
N LEU A 150 -0.35 -15.09 12.25
CA LEU A 150 0.88 -14.47 11.78
C LEU A 150 0.73 -12.95 11.69
N PHE A 151 -0.37 -12.46 11.14
CA PHE A 151 -0.63 -11.01 11.04
C PHE A 151 -0.68 -10.34 12.41
N ARG A 152 -1.43 -10.91 13.38
CA ARG A 152 -1.48 -10.40 14.75
C ARG A 152 -0.10 -10.43 15.42
N SER A 153 0.64 -11.51 15.27
CA SER A 153 2.01 -11.62 15.81
C SER A 153 2.95 -10.59 15.19
N GLN A 154 2.87 -10.35 13.88
CA GLN A 154 3.69 -9.36 13.20
C GLN A 154 3.35 -7.93 13.65
N LEU A 155 2.08 -7.60 13.90
CA LEU A 155 1.69 -6.29 14.44
C LEU A 155 2.35 -5.96 15.79
N ALA A 156 2.66 -6.98 16.58
CA ALA A 156 3.30 -6.85 17.91
C ALA A 156 4.82 -7.10 17.89
N TYR A 157 5.41 -7.42 16.74
CA TYR A 157 6.82 -7.79 16.64
C TYR A 157 7.64 -6.75 15.88
N PHE A 158 8.68 -6.19 16.55
CA PHE A 158 9.41 -5.03 16.03
C PHE A 158 10.94 -5.23 15.96
N LYS A 159 11.46 -6.48 16.13
CA LYS A 159 12.91 -6.70 16.16
C LYS A 159 13.58 -6.61 14.80
N ASP A 160 12.94 -7.15 13.76
CA ASP A 160 13.54 -7.30 12.42
C ASP A 160 12.94 -6.31 11.41
N ILE A 161 12.58 -5.12 11.88
CA ILE A 161 11.98 -4.10 11.01
C ILE A 161 13.03 -3.36 10.20
N ASP A 162 12.76 -3.22 8.90
CA ASP A 162 13.49 -2.34 8.00
C ASP A 162 13.02 -0.87 8.15
N TYR A 163 13.92 -0.02 8.67
CA TYR A 163 13.73 1.43 8.87
C TYR A 163 14.42 2.28 7.81
N GLN A 164 14.94 1.71 6.73
CA GLN A 164 15.73 2.46 5.74
C GLN A 164 14.93 3.58 5.07
N GLU A 165 13.63 3.38 4.87
CA GLU A 165 12.75 4.40 4.30
C GLU A 165 12.20 5.33 5.39
N LYS A 166 12.72 6.57 5.45
CA LYS A 166 12.22 7.60 6.38
C LYS A 166 10.76 7.92 6.13
N ILE A 167 9.97 8.00 7.20
CA ILE A 167 8.59 8.47 7.13
C ILE A 167 8.59 10.01 7.10
N ILE A 168 7.96 10.58 6.08
CA ILE A 168 7.73 12.01 5.97
C ILE A 168 6.26 12.25 6.22
N TYR A 169 5.93 12.54 7.48
CA TYR A 169 4.55 12.86 7.89
C TYR A 169 4.09 14.16 7.25
N LEU A 170 2.80 14.28 6.97
CA LEU A 170 2.17 15.57 6.71
C LEU A 170 1.82 16.26 8.05
N LYS A 171 1.72 17.59 8.00
CA LYS A 171 1.46 18.42 9.17
C LYS A 171 0.22 17.93 9.93
N GLY A 172 0.39 17.66 11.22
CA GLY A 172 -0.67 17.20 12.11
C GLY A 172 -0.80 15.66 12.21
N TYR A 173 0.05 14.92 11.50
CA TYR A 173 0.09 13.45 11.57
C TYR A 173 1.37 12.93 12.23
N GLU A 174 2.22 13.81 12.76
CA GLU A 174 3.47 13.42 13.39
C GLU A 174 3.18 12.61 14.67
N VAL A 175 3.69 11.39 14.71
CA VAL A 175 3.58 10.47 15.85
C VAL A 175 4.94 9.82 16.08
N ASN A 176 5.35 9.66 17.33
CA ASN A 176 6.59 8.97 17.62
C ASN A 176 6.42 7.45 17.48
N ASP A 177 7.52 6.78 17.15
CA ASP A 177 7.53 5.34 16.91
C ASP A 177 7.11 4.51 18.12
N LYS A 178 7.38 5.00 19.33
CA LYS A 178 7.00 4.32 20.58
C LYS A 178 5.47 4.24 20.70
N THR A 179 4.78 5.35 20.49
CA THR A 179 3.30 5.38 20.52
C THR A 179 2.69 4.45 19.47
N ILE A 180 3.24 4.46 18.24
CA ILE A 180 2.77 3.57 17.18
C ILE A 180 2.92 2.10 17.60
N LYS A 181 4.08 1.72 18.14
CA LYS A 181 4.33 0.35 18.59
C LYS A 181 3.38 -0.08 19.70
N GLU A 182 3.20 0.76 20.73
CA GLU A 182 2.31 0.48 21.86
C GLU A 182 0.86 0.30 21.40
N GLU A 183 0.35 1.19 20.55
CA GLU A 183 -1.01 1.07 20.03
C GLU A 183 -1.18 -0.15 19.10
N LEU A 184 -0.18 -0.48 18.27
CA LEU A 184 -0.25 -1.68 17.41
C LEU A 184 -0.26 -2.98 18.23
N ILE A 185 0.48 -3.05 19.35
CA ILE A 185 0.38 -4.17 20.30
C ILE A 185 -1.05 -4.29 20.82
N ASN A 186 -1.65 -3.18 21.26
CA ASN A 186 -3.02 -3.17 21.79
C ASN A 186 -4.02 -3.62 20.71
N PHE A 187 -3.90 -3.13 19.48
CA PHE A 187 -4.74 -3.57 18.37
C PHE A 187 -4.56 -5.07 18.06
N SER A 188 -3.34 -5.62 18.18
CA SER A 188 -3.11 -7.03 17.90
C SER A 188 -3.85 -7.98 18.84
N LEU A 189 -4.23 -7.50 20.03
CA LEU A 189 -4.94 -8.25 21.08
C LEU A 189 -6.48 -8.07 21.01
N SER A 190 -6.98 -7.15 20.19
CA SER A 190 -8.41 -6.84 20.09
C SER A 190 -9.23 -7.82 19.24
#